data_b12fb04b42ab59495a0a882dd1660f84
#
_entry.id   b12fb04b42ab59495a0a882dd1660f84
#
_cell.length_a   1.000
_cell.length_b   1.000
_cell.length_c   1.000
_cell.angle_alpha   90.00
_cell.angle_beta   90.00
_cell.angle_gamma   90.00
#
_symmetry.space_group_name_H-M   'P 1'
#
loop_
_entity.id
_entity.type
_entity.pdbx_description
1 polymer ?
#
loop_
_entity_poly.entity_id
_entity_poly.type
_entity_poly.pdbx_seq_one_letter_code
_entity_poly.pdbx_strand_id
1 'polypeptide(L)'
;FRPDQNILMHSVMYRTEVLRQCGMVLPKHTFYVDNIFVYQPLPYVKSMYYMDLDLYRYFIGRADQSVNESVMVKRVDQQLRVTKHMIACQDLDALKDQKRLRTYMVHYLSVMMAISDIFLLLDGTDEAKAKRTELWQYLKANTSTGVYNAVKFNLGGLTNMKFPGSDKVILGAYRTARKIFKFN
;
A
#
# COMPACT_ATOMS: atom_id res chain seq x y z
N PHE A 1 13.76 -0.03 10.64
CA PHE A 1 12.34 0.32 10.65
C PHE A 1 11.53 -0.81 11.26
N ARG A 2 10.52 -0.46 12.04
CA ARG A 2 9.48 -1.38 12.49
C ARG A 2 8.36 -1.42 11.45
N PRO A 3 7.58 -2.49 11.35
CA PRO A 3 6.44 -2.55 10.42
C PRO A 3 5.39 -1.44 10.65
N ASP A 4 5.30 -0.91 11.86
CA ASP A 4 4.41 0.18 12.25
C ASP A 4 4.93 1.59 11.89
N GLN A 5 6.16 1.68 11.37
CA GLN A 5 6.77 2.93 10.94
C GLN A 5 6.69 3.06 9.42
N ASN A 6 5.86 3.96 8.93
CA ASN A 6 5.72 4.22 7.50
C ASN A 6 6.70 5.29 7.03
N ILE A 7 7.46 4.98 6.00
CA ILE A 7 8.23 5.99 5.27
C ILE A 7 7.25 6.73 4.35
N LEU A 8 7.17 8.04 4.50
CA LEU A 8 6.33 8.89 3.67
C LEU A 8 7.17 9.58 2.59
N MET A 9 6.62 9.78 1.40
CA MET A 9 7.33 10.40 0.27
C MET A 9 7.97 11.75 0.65
N HIS A 10 7.26 12.56 1.42
CA HIS A 10 7.73 13.88 1.84
C HIS A 10 8.75 13.86 2.99
N SER A 11 9.03 12.67 3.54
CA SER A 11 10.04 12.48 4.60
C SER A 11 11.28 11.72 4.12
N VAL A 12 11.43 11.48 2.81
CA VAL A 12 12.55 10.72 2.27
C VAL A 12 13.25 11.45 1.13
N MET A 13 14.57 11.42 1.15
CA MET A 13 15.43 11.85 0.05
C MET A 13 16.28 10.68 -0.42
N TYR A 14 16.26 10.38 -1.70
CA TYR A 14 17.09 9.35 -2.31
C TYR A 14 18.26 9.98 -3.06
N ARG A 15 19.40 9.30 -3.05
CA ARG A 15 20.43 9.57 -4.04
C ARG A 15 19.88 9.26 -5.43
N THR A 16 20.11 10.13 -6.40
CA THR A 16 19.59 9.98 -7.77
C THR A 16 20.02 8.65 -8.41
N GLU A 17 21.22 8.15 -8.08
CA GLU A 17 21.72 6.87 -8.55
C GLU A 17 20.82 5.69 -8.12
N VAL A 18 20.29 5.71 -6.90
CA VAL A 18 19.36 4.68 -6.39
C VAL A 18 18.09 4.67 -7.22
N LEU A 19 17.56 5.87 -7.54
CA LEU A 19 16.35 5.99 -8.36
C LEU A 19 16.60 5.53 -9.82
N ARG A 20 17.78 5.80 -10.37
CA ARG A 20 18.16 5.32 -11.70
C ARG A 20 18.35 3.79 -11.72
N GLN A 21 19.01 3.24 -10.70
CA GLN A 21 19.25 1.80 -10.60
C GLN A 21 17.96 0.99 -10.44
N CYS A 22 16.97 1.50 -9.71
CA CYS A 22 15.70 0.79 -9.55
C CYS A 22 14.78 0.88 -10.78
N GLY A 23 15.15 1.64 -11.82
CA GLY A 23 14.39 1.76 -13.06
C GLY A 23 12.97 2.31 -12.89
N MET A 24 12.73 3.09 -11.81
CA MET A 24 11.40 3.56 -11.47
C MET A 24 10.84 4.51 -12.53
N VAL A 25 9.65 4.20 -12.99
CA VAL A 25 8.84 5.07 -13.86
C VAL A 25 7.49 5.28 -13.19
N LEU A 26 7.21 6.51 -12.78
CA LEU A 26 5.93 6.83 -12.16
C LEU A 26 4.83 6.96 -13.23
N PRO A 27 3.67 6.30 -13.05
CA PRO A 27 2.54 6.43 -13.97
C PRO A 27 2.05 7.88 -14.06
N LYS A 28 1.89 8.39 -15.28
CA LYS A 28 1.35 9.73 -15.51
C LYS A 28 -0.12 9.81 -15.09
N HIS A 29 -0.56 10.98 -14.62
CA HIS A 29 -1.94 11.26 -14.24
C HIS A 29 -2.52 10.23 -13.25
N THR A 30 -1.70 9.77 -12.31
CA THR A 30 -2.07 8.75 -11.33
C THR A 30 -1.78 9.28 -9.93
N PHE A 31 -2.80 9.26 -9.06
CA PHE A 31 -2.63 9.54 -7.63
C PHE A 31 -1.99 8.34 -6.92
N TYR A 32 -1.50 8.54 -5.73
CA TYR A 32 -0.90 7.50 -4.86
C TYR A 32 0.44 6.93 -5.36
N VAL A 33 1.06 7.55 -6.37
CA VAL A 33 2.40 7.17 -6.88
C VAL A 33 3.52 7.40 -5.86
N ASP A 34 3.26 8.19 -4.83
CA ASP A 34 4.08 8.34 -3.62
C ASP A 34 4.44 7.01 -2.99
N ASN A 35 3.52 6.03 -3.01
CA ASN A 35 3.79 4.68 -2.52
C ASN A 35 4.81 3.94 -3.39
N ILE A 36 4.79 4.11 -4.71
CA ILE A 36 5.80 3.55 -5.62
C ILE A 36 7.15 4.20 -5.35
N PHE A 37 7.18 5.54 -5.20
CA PHE A 37 8.40 6.30 -4.94
C PHE A 37 9.10 5.86 -3.65
N VAL A 38 8.35 5.52 -2.63
CA VAL A 38 8.90 5.01 -1.37
C VAL A 38 9.31 3.54 -1.47
N TYR A 39 8.48 2.70 -2.08
CA TYR A 39 8.59 1.25 -2.03
C TYR A 39 9.63 0.67 -3.00
N GLN A 40 9.58 1.07 -4.27
CA GLN A 40 10.37 0.45 -5.33
C GLN A 40 11.89 0.61 -5.15
N PRO A 41 12.42 1.74 -4.64
CA PRO A 41 13.87 1.91 -4.46
C PRO A 41 14.46 1.16 -3.27
N LEU A 42 13.65 0.69 -2.30
CA LEU A 42 14.14 0.15 -1.03
C LEU A 42 15.19 -0.97 -1.17
N PRO A 43 15.06 -1.95 -2.08
CA PRO A 43 16.07 -3.01 -2.25
C PRO A 43 17.44 -2.50 -2.72
N TYR A 44 17.50 -1.32 -3.29
CA TYR A 44 18.71 -0.69 -3.84
C TYR A 44 19.41 0.20 -2.80
N VAL A 45 18.78 0.44 -1.65
CA VAL A 45 19.32 1.28 -0.57
C VAL A 45 20.32 0.48 0.27
N LYS A 46 21.59 0.90 0.27
CA LYS A 46 22.66 0.26 1.07
C LYS A 46 22.80 0.87 2.47
N SER A 47 22.53 2.16 2.59
CA SER A 47 22.64 2.89 3.86
C SER A 47 21.55 3.95 3.96
N MET A 48 21.10 4.20 5.18
CA MET A 48 20.08 5.19 5.48
C MET A 48 20.58 6.07 6.63
N TYR A 49 20.39 7.37 6.49
CA TYR A 49 20.63 8.33 7.54
C TYR A 49 19.32 8.94 8.01
N TYR A 50 19.05 8.90 9.30
CA TYR A 50 17.90 9.55 9.90
C TYR A 50 18.28 10.93 10.41
N MET A 51 17.50 11.94 10.04
CA MET A 51 17.60 13.29 10.56
C MET A 51 16.32 13.63 11.31
N ASP A 52 16.44 14.02 12.56
CA ASP A 52 15.32 14.50 13.38
C ASP A 52 15.11 16.01 13.11
N LEU A 53 14.54 16.29 11.93
CA LEU A 53 14.31 17.66 11.45
C LEU A 53 12.91 17.80 10.87
N ASP A 54 12.20 18.84 11.26
CA ASP A 54 10.90 19.24 10.71
C ASP A 54 11.06 19.96 9.35
N LEU A 55 11.58 19.24 8.34
CA LEU A 55 11.83 19.82 7.01
C LEU A 55 10.55 20.04 6.20
N TYR A 56 9.52 19.25 6.44
CA TYR A 56 8.29 19.31 5.68
C TYR A 56 7.09 19.54 6.60
N ARG A 57 6.33 20.60 6.29
CA ARG A 57 5.08 20.92 6.99
C ARG A 57 3.89 20.59 6.10
N TYR A 58 3.17 19.54 6.46
CA TYR A 58 1.99 19.09 5.71
C TYR A 58 0.72 19.72 6.27
N PHE A 59 0.04 20.53 5.47
CA PHE A 59 -1.24 21.12 5.87
C PHE A 59 -2.35 20.07 5.70
N ILE A 60 -2.99 19.69 6.80
CA ILE A 60 -4.06 18.71 6.85
C ILE A 60 -5.40 19.42 7.05
N GLY A 61 -6.49 18.89 6.43
CA GLY A 61 -7.87 19.35 6.68
C GLY A 61 -8.51 20.12 5.52
N ARG A 62 -7.89 20.16 4.33
CA ARG A 62 -8.57 20.69 3.15
C ARG A 62 -9.58 19.69 2.60
N ALA A 63 -10.75 20.20 2.15
CA ALA A 63 -11.82 19.37 1.61
C ALA A 63 -11.46 18.63 0.29
N ASP A 64 -10.49 19.16 -0.45
CA ASP A 64 -10.04 18.64 -1.76
C ASP A 64 -8.87 17.64 -1.66
N GLN A 65 -8.47 17.26 -0.43
CA GLN A 65 -7.35 16.33 -0.25
C GLN A 65 -7.65 14.96 -0.86
N SER A 66 -6.62 14.40 -1.51
CA SER A 66 -6.68 13.09 -2.18
C SER A 66 -6.95 11.92 -1.23
N VAL A 67 -6.75 12.10 0.07
CA VAL A 67 -6.98 11.11 1.13
C VAL A 67 -8.41 11.10 1.67
N ASN A 68 -9.30 12.00 1.19
CA ASN A 68 -10.71 11.95 1.58
C ASN A 68 -11.39 10.70 1.01
N GLU A 69 -12.15 9.98 1.84
CA GLU A 69 -12.79 8.69 1.52
C GLU A 69 -13.59 8.74 0.21
N SER A 70 -14.44 9.76 0.02
CA SER A 70 -15.24 9.92 -1.19
C SER A 70 -14.39 10.15 -2.45
N VAL A 71 -13.23 10.79 -2.30
CA VAL A 71 -12.28 11.02 -3.39
C VAL A 71 -11.55 9.72 -3.72
N MET A 72 -11.14 8.96 -2.69
CA MET A 72 -10.42 7.70 -2.85
C MET A 72 -11.29 6.62 -3.51
N VAL A 73 -12.57 6.51 -3.11
CA VAL A 73 -13.51 5.59 -3.76
C VAL A 73 -13.64 5.91 -5.26
N LYS A 74 -13.81 7.20 -5.62
CA LYS A 74 -13.88 7.63 -7.04
C LYS A 74 -12.59 7.37 -7.82
N ARG A 75 -11.45 7.23 -7.15
CA ARG A 75 -10.12 7.02 -7.75
C ARG A 75 -9.57 5.63 -7.47
N VAL A 76 -10.42 4.69 -7.07
CA VAL A 76 -9.98 3.33 -6.69
C VAL A 76 -9.18 2.64 -7.80
N ASP A 77 -9.49 2.87 -9.07
CA ASP A 77 -8.73 2.30 -10.18
C ASP A 77 -7.27 2.77 -10.23
N GLN A 78 -6.99 3.98 -9.76
CA GLN A 78 -5.62 4.48 -9.65
C GLN A 78 -4.89 3.81 -8.46
N GLN A 79 -5.59 3.62 -7.35
CA GLN A 79 -5.08 2.85 -6.22
C GLN A 79 -4.74 1.41 -6.65
N LEU A 80 -5.63 0.75 -7.39
CA LEU A 80 -5.41 -0.61 -7.91
C LEU A 80 -4.20 -0.67 -8.86
N ARG A 81 -4.04 0.33 -9.73
CA ARG A 81 -2.88 0.45 -10.63
C ARG A 81 -1.57 0.52 -9.84
N VAL A 82 -1.53 1.37 -8.81
CA VAL A 82 -0.36 1.51 -7.94
C VAL A 82 -0.08 0.22 -7.18
N THR A 83 -1.10 -0.41 -6.59
CA THR A 83 -0.96 -1.67 -5.84
C THR A 83 -0.47 -2.79 -6.76
N LYS A 84 -1.02 -2.94 -7.97
CA LYS A 84 -0.55 -3.91 -8.96
C LYS A 84 0.91 -3.65 -9.38
N HIS A 85 1.29 -2.38 -9.54
CA HIS A 85 2.69 -2.03 -9.80
C HIS A 85 3.60 -2.48 -8.66
N MET A 86 3.22 -2.21 -7.40
CA MET A 86 4.00 -2.61 -6.23
C MET A 86 4.12 -4.13 -6.08
N ILE A 87 3.10 -4.90 -6.47
CA ILE A 87 3.15 -6.36 -6.53
C ILE A 87 4.21 -6.83 -7.53
N ALA A 88 4.28 -6.19 -8.69
CA ALA A 88 5.10 -6.66 -9.82
C ALA A 88 6.54 -6.10 -9.82
N CYS A 89 6.79 -4.95 -9.19
CA CYS A 89 8.06 -4.23 -9.34
C CYS A 89 9.24 -4.85 -8.58
N GLN A 90 8.98 -5.80 -7.64
CA GLN A 90 10.03 -6.39 -6.82
C GLN A 90 9.80 -7.88 -6.57
N ASP A 91 10.83 -8.68 -6.75
CA ASP A 91 10.87 -10.06 -6.28
C ASP A 91 11.24 -10.06 -4.78
N LEU A 92 10.24 -10.20 -3.91
CA LEU A 92 10.44 -10.21 -2.46
C LEU A 92 11.14 -11.48 -1.95
N ASP A 93 11.23 -12.54 -2.76
CA ASP A 93 12.00 -13.74 -2.39
C ASP A 93 13.49 -13.57 -2.65
N ALA A 94 13.89 -12.68 -3.56
CA ALA A 94 15.26 -12.25 -3.70
C ALA A 94 15.81 -11.54 -2.44
N LEU A 95 14.92 -11.07 -1.56
CA LEU A 95 15.26 -10.41 -0.29
C LEU A 95 15.30 -11.36 0.92
N LYS A 96 15.30 -12.69 0.72
CA LYS A 96 15.27 -13.68 1.82
C LYS A 96 16.39 -13.49 2.86
N ASP A 97 17.56 -13.03 2.42
CA ASP A 97 18.73 -12.79 3.30
C ASP A 97 18.62 -11.42 4.01
N GLN A 98 17.80 -10.51 3.51
CA GLN A 98 17.50 -9.20 4.09
C GLN A 98 16.17 -9.23 4.86
N LYS A 99 16.06 -10.11 5.85
CA LYS A 99 14.80 -10.43 6.54
C LYS A 99 13.99 -9.21 7.01
N ARG A 100 14.65 -8.18 7.58
CA ARG A 100 13.97 -6.97 8.08
C ARG A 100 13.37 -6.16 6.94
N LEU A 101 14.11 -5.98 5.85
CA LEU A 101 13.63 -5.27 4.66
C LEU A 101 12.46 -6.02 4.02
N ARG A 102 12.61 -7.34 3.82
CA ARG A 102 11.54 -8.19 3.29
C ARG A 102 10.27 -8.10 4.14
N THR A 103 10.38 -8.20 5.47
CA THR A 103 9.23 -8.09 6.38
C THR A 103 8.55 -6.73 6.24
N TYR A 104 9.32 -5.65 6.19
CA TYR A 104 8.78 -4.30 5.99
C TYR A 104 8.05 -4.18 4.65
N MET A 105 8.65 -4.65 3.56
CA MET A 105 8.05 -4.55 2.22
C MET A 105 6.79 -5.42 2.07
N VAL A 106 6.78 -6.62 2.65
CA VAL A 106 5.58 -7.48 2.70
C VAL A 106 4.48 -6.82 3.50
N HIS A 107 4.80 -6.22 4.66
CA HIS A 107 3.82 -5.49 5.46
C HIS A 107 3.26 -4.28 4.69
N TYR A 108 4.12 -3.49 4.06
CA TYR A 108 3.68 -2.35 3.25
C TYR A 108 2.74 -2.78 2.11
N LEU A 109 3.11 -3.84 1.39
CA LEU A 109 2.25 -4.41 0.36
C LEU A 109 0.90 -4.87 0.93
N SER A 110 0.91 -5.49 2.11
CA SER A 110 -0.31 -5.91 2.81
C SER A 110 -1.20 -4.72 3.19
N VAL A 111 -0.63 -3.60 3.60
CA VAL A 111 -1.36 -2.34 3.86
C VAL A 111 -2.00 -1.83 2.57
N MET A 112 -1.27 -1.83 1.45
CA MET A 112 -1.80 -1.39 0.15
C MET A 112 -2.94 -2.28 -0.34
N MET A 113 -2.85 -3.60 -0.13
CA MET A 113 -3.95 -4.54 -0.39
C MET A 113 -5.17 -4.22 0.48
N ALA A 114 -4.97 -3.99 1.78
CA ALA A 114 -6.05 -3.66 2.71
C ALA A 114 -6.76 -2.34 2.35
N ILE A 115 -6.01 -1.30 1.98
CA ILE A 115 -6.56 -0.02 1.53
C ILE A 115 -7.41 -0.24 0.27
N SER A 116 -6.88 -0.98 -0.71
CA SER A 116 -7.60 -1.29 -1.95
C SER A 116 -8.90 -2.05 -1.69
N ASP A 117 -8.87 -3.07 -0.83
CA ASP A 117 -10.04 -3.84 -0.44
C ASP A 117 -11.11 -2.97 0.25
N ILE A 118 -10.70 -2.11 1.20
CA ILE A 118 -11.62 -1.23 1.93
C ILE A 118 -12.34 -0.28 0.98
N PHE A 119 -11.63 0.35 0.03
CA PHE A 119 -12.27 1.27 -0.91
C PHE A 119 -13.18 0.57 -1.90
N LEU A 120 -12.85 -0.64 -2.34
CA LEU A 120 -13.73 -1.48 -3.14
C LEU A 120 -14.98 -1.94 -2.36
N LEU A 121 -14.84 -2.21 -1.06
CA LEU A 121 -15.97 -2.54 -0.18
C LEU A 121 -16.86 -1.33 0.08
N LEU A 122 -16.30 -0.12 0.18
CA LEU A 122 -17.07 1.12 0.34
C LEU A 122 -17.85 1.49 -0.93
N ASP A 123 -17.30 1.21 -2.11
CA ASP A 123 -18.00 1.33 -3.40
C ASP A 123 -19.20 0.36 -3.46
N GLY A 124 -18.98 -0.89 -3.06
CA GLY A 124 -20.04 -1.91 -2.87
C GLY A 124 -20.69 -2.42 -4.14
N THR A 125 -20.34 -1.91 -5.32
CA THR A 125 -20.88 -2.35 -6.61
C THR A 125 -20.40 -3.77 -6.97
N ASP A 126 -21.08 -4.44 -7.87
CA ASP A 126 -20.65 -5.76 -8.34
C ASP A 126 -19.34 -5.66 -9.15
N GLU A 127 -19.11 -4.55 -9.83
CA GLU A 127 -17.84 -4.24 -10.48
C GLU A 127 -16.70 -4.13 -9.46
N ALA A 128 -16.91 -3.45 -8.34
CA ALA A 128 -15.92 -3.34 -7.27
C ALA A 128 -15.59 -4.70 -6.64
N LYS A 129 -16.59 -5.57 -6.45
CA LYS A 129 -16.38 -6.95 -5.98
C LYS A 129 -15.56 -7.78 -6.96
N ALA A 130 -15.81 -7.64 -8.27
CA ALA A 130 -15.04 -8.28 -9.32
C ALA A 130 -13.58 -7.78 -9.31
N LYS A 131 -13.33 -6.46 -9.24
CA LYS A 131 -12.01 -5.84 -9.14
C LYS A 131 -11.25 -6.33 -7.89
N ARG A 132 -11.93 -6.49 -6.75
CA ARG A 132 -11.32 -7.03 -5.52
C ARG A 132 -10.85 -8.46 -5.72
N THR A 133 -11.66 -9.30 -6.34
CA THR A 133 -11.31 -10.68 -6.67
C THR A 133 -10.11 -10.73 -7.63
N GLU A 134 -10.12 -9.90 -8.66
CA GLU A 134 -9.04 -9.77 -9.64
C GLU A 134 -7.72 -9.34 -8.98
N LEU A 135 -7.75 -8.37 -8.07
CA LEU A 135 -6.55 -7.92 -7.37
C LEU A 135 -5.88 -9.05 -6.57
N TRP A 136 -6.65 -9.86 -5.86
CA TRP A 136 -6.13 -11.00 -5.11
C TRP A 136 -5.62 -12.12 -6.02
N GLN A 137 -6.28 -12.34 -7.16
CA GLN A 137 -5.78 -13.26 -8.18
C GLN A 137 -4.46 -12.75 -8.79
N TYR A 138 -4.37 -11.45 -9.04
CA TYR A 138 -3.15 -10.82 -9.53
C TYR A 138 -1.99 -10.98 -8.53
N LEU A 139 -2.22 -10.74 -7.24
CA LEU A 139 -1.22 -10.99 -6.20
C LEU A 139 -0.75 -12.45 -6.23
N LYS A 140 -1.68 -13.40 -6.27
CA LYS A 140 -1.36 -14.84 -6.31
C LYS A 140 -0.57 -15.26 -7.54
N ALA A 141 -0.87 -14.66 -8.69
CA ALA A 141 -0.21 -14.98 -9.95
C ALA A 141 1.18 -14.36 -10.09
N ASN A 142 1.44 -13.24 -9.43
CA ASN A 142 2.67 -12.46 -9.59
C ASN A 142 3.60 -12.52 -8.36
N THR A 143 3.29 -13.34 -7.37
CA THR A 143 4.15 -13.56 -6.19
C THR A 143 4.27 -15.04 -5.88
N SER A 144 5.33 -15.41 -5.14
CA SER A 144 5.45 -16.77 -4.64
C SER A 144 4.35 -17.10 -3.62
N THR A 145 4.10 -18.39 -3.42
CA THR A 145 3.21 -18.88 -2.37
C THR A 145 3.59 -18.34 -0.98
N GLY A 146 4.91 -18.19 -0.71
CA GLY A 146 5.41 -17.64 0.55
C GLY A 146 5.04 -16.18 0.75
N VAL A 147 5.22 -15.33 -0.26
CA VAL A 147 4.84 -13.91 -0.23
C VAL A 147 3.32 -13.75 -0.18
N TYR A 148 2.59 -14.48 -1.03
CA TYR A 148 1.13 -14.49 -1.01
C TYR A 148 0.57 -14.80 0.38
N ASN A 149 1.06 -15.88 1.00
CA ASN A 149 0.63 -16.26 2.35
C ASN A 149 1.03 -15.22 3.39
N ALA A 150 2.21 -14.65 3.30
CA ALA A 150 2.65 -13.60 4.22
C ALA A 150 1.74 -12.35 4.16
N VAL A 151 1.29 -11.94 2.96
CA VAL A 151 0.30 -10.86 2.79
C VAL A 151 -1.07 -11.29 3.30
N LYS A 152 -1.50 -12.52 3.00
CA LYS A 152 -2.80 -13.07 3.41
C LYS A 152 -2.93 -13.23 4.92
N PHE A 153 -1.85 -13.55 5.63
CA PHE A 153 -1.84 -13.67 7.11
C PHE A 153 -1.43 -12.38 7.81
N ASN A 154 -1.43 -11.26 7.11
CA ASN A 154 -1.21 -9.91 7.61
C ASN A 154 -2.50 -9.08 7.43
N LEU A 155 -2.40 -7.75 7.50
CA LEU A 155 -3.52 -6.80 7.43
C LEU A 155 -4.38 -6.98 6.17
N GLY A 156 -3.76 -7.25 5.00
CA GLY A 156 -4.49 -7.52 3.77
C GLY A 156 -5.46 -8.69 3.87
N GLY A 157 -5.10 -9.76 4.56
CA GLY A 157 -6.00 -10.91 4.74
C GLY A 157 -7.19 -10.62 5.66
N LEU A 158 -7.03 -9.74 6.64
CA LEU A 158 -8.15 -9.31 7.48
C LEU A 158 -9.23 -8.59 6.68
N THR A 159 -8.85 -7.86 5.63
CA THR A 159 -9.81 -7.18 4.74
C THR A 159 -10.37 -8.08 3.66
N ASN A 160 -9.84 -9.30 3.47
CA ASN A 160 -10.30 -10.27 2.47
C ASN A 160 -10.92 -11.54 3.09
N MET A 161 -11.38 -11.48 4.33
CA MET A 161 -12.11 -12.59 4.94
C MET A 161 -13.38 -12.91 4.14
N LYS A 162 -13.69 -14.22 3.99
CA LYS A 162 -14.83 -14.70 3.22
C LYS A 162 -15.74 -15.56 4.10
N PHE A 163 -16.73 -14.92 4.71
CA PHE A 163 -17.85 -15.57 5.40
C PHE A 163 -19.11 -14.70 5.24
N PRO A 164 -20.31 -15.24 5.41
CA PRO A 164 -21.56 -14.45 5.32
C PRO A 164 -21.50 -13.23 6.24
N GLY A 165 -21.65 -12.02 5.68
CA GLY A 165 -21.58 -10.77 6.42
C GLY A 165 -20.17 -10.20 6.68
N SER A 166 -19.10 -10.85 6.16
CA SER A 166 -17.72 -10.37 6.34
C SER A 166 -17.53 -8.92 5.92
N ASP A 167 -18.14 -8.48 4.84
CA ASP A 167 -18.03 -7.11 4.33
C ASP A 167 -18.54 -6.08 5.37
N LYS A 168 -19.65 -6.37 6.05
CA LYS A 168 -20.18 -5.52 7.12
C LYS A 168 -19.24 -5.47 8.32
N VAL A 169 -18.64 -6.60 8.69
CA VAL A 169 -17.67 -6.68 9.79
C VAL A 169 -16.41 -5.88 9.47
N ILE A 170 -15.85 -6.05 8.27
CA ILE A 170 -14.65 -5.35 7.81
C ILE A 170 -14.91 -3.83 7.80
N LEU A 171 -16.02 -3.38 7.20
CA LEU A 171 -16.37 -1.95 7.17
C LEU A 171 -16.68 -1.39 8.57
N GLY A 172 -17.27 -2.19 9.46
CA GLY A 172 -17.49 -1.82 10.87
C GLY A 172 -16.17 -1.59 11.61
N ALA A 173 -15.22 -2.53 11.45
CA ALA A 173 -13.88 -2.42 12.02
C ALA A 173 -13.12 -1.20 11.46
N TYR A 174 -13.18 -0.99 10.14
CA TYR A 174 -12.60 0.21 9.50
C TYR A 174 -13.17 1.51 10.06
N ARG A 175 -14.50 1.64 10.17
CA ARG A 175 -15.15 2.84 10.71
C ARG A 175 -14.78 3.08 12.18
N THR A 176 -14.63 2.01 12.96
CA THR A 176 -14.19 2.09 14.36
C THR A 176 -12.74 2.55 14.44
N ALA A 177 -11.85 1.94 13.67
CA ALA A 177 -10.45 2.35 13.61
C ALA A 177 -10.31 3.82 13.19
N ARG A 178 -11.06 4.26 12.16
CA ARG A 178 -11.08 5.65 11.72
C ARG A 178 -11.45 6.64 12.82
N LYS A 179 -12.44 6.29 13.67
CA LYS A 179 -12.84 7.13 14.80
C LYS A 179 -11.77 7.20 15.89
N ILE A 180 -11.12 6.07 16.20
CA ILE A 180 -10.09 5.98 17.26
C ILE A 180 -8.82 6.71 16.83
N PHE A 181 -8.32 6.43 15.64
CA PHE A 181 -7.04 6.95 15.15
C PHE A 181 -7.16 8.27 14.40
N LYS A 182 -8.38 8.79 14.23
CA LYS A 182 -8.67 10.08 13.56
C LYS A 182 -8.00 10.27 12.20
N PHE A 183 -7.84 9.19 11.43
CA PHE A 183 -7.40 9.29 10.04
C PHE A 183 -8.59 9.50 9.11
N ASN A 184 -8.36 10.24 8.01
CA ASN A 184 -9.40 10.57 7.03
C ASN A 184 -9.70 9.39 6.10
#